data_d5d6091af66bf264d16336255fb190d0
#
_entry.id   d5d6091af66bf264d16336255fb190d0
#
_cell.length_a   1.000
_cell.length_b   1.000
_cell.length_c   1.000
_cell.angle_alpha   90.00
_cell.angle_beta   90.00
_cell.angle_gamma   90.00
#
_symmetry.space_group_name_H-M   'P 1'
#
loop_
_entity.id
_entity.type
_entity.pdbx_description
1 polymer ?
#
loop_
_entity_poly.entity_id
_entity_poly.type
_entity_poly.pdbx_seq_one_letter_code
_entity_poly.pdbx_strand_id
1 'polypeptide(L)'
;MTDPTSHSQSTDEVAARTALLLVIDRSGSMRGIRDDMIGGLQGMLDAQAALPGRATVDIVTFDTEVELQCSMVDIAEARIRLEPRGSTALHDALGDAITGFGAALDALPETARPDVVQVVVVTDGHENASRRYSAAQVRELVERQQRDHGWEFVFLGAGQDAVLTGTRLGFDAGSSMTFTAKSEQVGGMSDALSRYVTDVRRYKKQLFLEAERRAAAEEADRRRADRERGTTDETTGGAR
;
A
#
# COMPACT_ATOMS: atom_id res chain seq x y z
N MET A 1 35.72 49.90 1.70
CA MET A 1 34.81 49.14 0.83
C MET A 1 35.19 47.68 1.00
N THR A 2 34.52 47.00 1.88
CA THR A 2 34.73 45.58 2.18
C THR A 2 33.44 44.85 1.83
N ASP A 3 33.56 43.98 0.86
CA ASP A 3 32.49 43.14 0.33
C ASP A 3 32.09 42.09 1.38
N PRO A 4 30.81 41.89 1.72
CA PRO A 4 30.41 40.83 2.57
C PRO A 4 30.22 39.56 1.71
N THR A 5 31.16 38.65 1.80
CA THR A 5 31.08 37.28 1.24
C THR A 5 29.81 36.61 1.75
N SER A 6 28.84 36.42 0.87
CA SER A 6 27.66 35.63 1.14
C SER A 6 28.08 34.14 1.29
N HIS A 7 28.08 33.68 2.54
CA HIS A 7 28.15 32.25 2.84
C HIS A 7 26.83 31.62 2.43
N SER A 8 26.82 31.02 1.24
CA SER A 8 25.82 30.06 0.85
C SER A 8 26.05 28.83 1.76
N GLN A 9 25.28 28.74 2.84
CA GLN A 9 25.13 27.49 3.57
C GLN A 9 24.31 26.56 2.67
N SER A 10 24.97 25.75 1.87
CA SER A 10 24.42 24.50 1.39
C SER A 10 24.32 23.60 2.62
N THR A 11 23.14 23.58 3.26
CA THR A 11 22.76 22.47 4.11
C THR A 11 22.73 21.26 3.19
N ASP A 12 23.76 20.40 3.24
CA ASP A 12 23.68 19.04 2.79
C ASP A 12 22.54 18.38 3.61
N GLU A 13 21.35 18.44 3.06
CA GLU A 13 20.21 17.71 3.58
C GLU A 13 20.54 16.23 3.39
N VAL A 14 21.01 15.59 4.45
CA VAL A 14 21.32 14.15 4.43
C VAL A 14 20.07 13.43 3.99
N ALA A 15 20.09 12.92 2.78
CA ALA A 15 18.92 12.29 2.19
C ALA A 15 18.50 11.09 3.04
N ALA A 16 17.26 11.11 3.50
CA ALA A 16 16.68 10.15 4.43
C ALA A 16 16.80 8.70 3.94
N ARG A 17 17.10 7.80 4.88
CA ARG A 17 17.02 6.35 4.65
C ARG A 17 15.59 5.92 4.83
N THR A 18 15.06 5.22 3.86
CA THR A 18 13.67 4.73 3.89
C THR A 18 13.67 3.21 3.87
N ALA A 19 12.83 2.60 4.69
CA ALA A 19 12.47 1.20 4.57
C ALA A 19 10.98 1.08 4.22
N LEU A 20 10.67 0.34 3.17
CA LEU A 20 9.32 0.11 2.67
C LEU A 20 8.96 -1.36 2.84
N LEU A 21 7.79 -1.65 3.41
CA LEU A 21 7.19 -2.97 3.42
C LEU A 21 5.97 -2.96 2.49
N LEU A 22 5.97 -3.81 1.47
CA LEU A 22 4.81 -4.07 0.61
C LEU A 22 4.16 -5.39 1.02
N VAL A 23 2.88 -5.37 1.39
CA VAL A 23 2.06 -6.55 1.68
C VAL A 23 0.99 -6.64 0.60
N ILE A 24 1.16 -7.56 -0.34
CA ILE A 24 0.38 -7.64 -1.57
C ILE A 24 -0.45 -8.91 -1.58
N ASP A 25 -1.75 -8.75 -1.69
CA ASP A 25 -2.68 -9.85 -1.91
C ASP A 25 -2.39 -10.53 -3.26
N ARG A 26 -2.30 -11.86 -3.23
CA ARG A 26 -2.25 -12.71 -4.41
C ARG A 26 -3.38 -13.74 -4.40
N SER A 27 -4.48 -13.46 -3.73
CA SER A 27 -5.67 -14.31 -3.76
C SER A 27 -6.23 -14.45 -5.18
N GLY A 28 -7.11 -15.43 -5.38
CA GLY A 28 -7.62 -15.76 -6.71
C GLY A 28 -8.34 -14.62 -7.43
N SER A 29 -8.92 -13.67 -6.70
CA SER A 29 -9.58 -12.46 -7.22
C SER A 29 -8.61 -11.52 -7.95
N MET A 30 -7.36 -11.43 -7.51
CA MET A 30 -6.31 -10.60 -8.13
C MET A 30 -6.00 -10.97 -9.58
N ARG A 31 -6.48 -12.12 -10.08
CA ARG A 31 -6.16 -12.61 -11.44
C ARG A 31 -6.55 -11.63 -12.53
N GLY A 32 -7.66 -10.93 -12.36
CA GLY A 32 -8.18 -9.98 -13.35
C GLY A 32 -7.39 -8.68 -13.49
N ILE A 33 -6.56 -8.36 -12.49
CA ILE A 33 -5.77 -7.11 -12.43
C ILE A 33 -4.28 -7.36 -12.21
N ARG A 34 -3.85 -8.61 -12.33
CA ARG A 34 -2.50 -9.07 -11.99
C ARG A 34 -1.41 -8.25 -12.67
N ASP A 35 -1.47 -8.14 -13.99
CA ASP A 35 -0.40 -7.51 -14.77
C ASP A 35 -0.37 -5.99 -14.56
N ASP A 36 -1.53 -5.37 -14.43
CA ASP A 36 -1.65 -3.95 -14.11
C ASP A 36 -1.14 -3.65 -12.71
N MET A 37 -1.45 -4.53 -11.73
CA MET A 37 -0.94 -4.40 -10.37
C MET A 37 0.59 -4.54 -10.31
N ILE A 38 1.14 -5.53 -11.01
CA ILE A 38 2.61 -5.68 -11.12
C ILE A 38 3.20 -4.41 -11.76
N GLY A 39 2.65 -3.95 -12.88
CA GLY A 39 3.13 -2.76 -13.58
C GLY A 39 3.05 -1.49 -12.74
N GLY A 40 1.93 -1.29 -12.07
CA GLY A 40 1.70 -0.12 -11.21
C GLY A 40 2.60 -0.07 -9.99
N LEU A 41 2.72 -1.19 -9.26
CA LEU A 41 3.59 -1.27 -8.09
C LEU A 41 5.08 -1.23 -8.47
N GLN A 42 5.48 -1.87 -9.60
CA GLN A 42 6.84 -1.78 -10.10
C GLN A 42 7.18 -0.35 -10.52
N GLY A 43 6.27 0.34 -11.23
CA GLY A 43 6.45 1.74 -11.60
C GLY A 43 6.61 2.66 -10.37
N MET A 44 5.87 2.40 -9.30
CA MET A 44 6.04 3.08 -8.03
C MET A 44 7.45 2.82 -7.44
N LEU A 45 7.93 1.57 -7.40
CA LEU A 45 9.27 1.24 -6.91
C LEU A 45 10.36 1.93 -7.76
N ASP A 46 10.22 1.90 -9.08
CA ASP A 46 11.16 2.55 -10.01
C ASP A 46 11.21 4.07 -9.80
N ALA A 47 10.06 4.71 -9.58
CA ALA A 47 9.98 6.13 -9.24
C ALA A 47 10.64 6.44 -7.89
N GLN A 48 10.49 5.56 -6.89
CA GLN A 48 11.15 5.72 -5.60
C GLN A 48 12.67 5.50 -5.69
N ALA A 49 13.13 4.60 -6.56
CA ALA A 49 14.55 4.36 -6.81
C ALA A 49 15.25 5.58 -7.43
N ALA A 50 14.52 6.40 -8.19
CA ALA A 50 15.04 7.62 -8.80
C ALA A 50 15.18 8.79 -7.82
N LEU A 51 14.62 8.70 -6.60
CA LEU A 51 14.70 9.76 -5.60
C LEU A 51 16.04 9.74 -4.85
N PRO A 52 16.52 10.91 -4.37
CA PRO A 52 17.68 10.96 -3.49
C PRO A 52 17.47 10.14 -2.21
N GLY A 53 18.58 9.62 -1.68
CA GLY A 53 18.58 8.83 -0.45
C GLY A 53 18.53 7.33 -0.69
N ARG A 54 18.81 6.57 0.35
CA ARG A 54 18.76 5.11 0.31
C ARG A 54 17.36 4.63 0.62
N ALA A 55 16.87 3.68 -0.16
CA ALA A 55 15.62 3.00 0.12
C ALA A 55 15.79 1.50 -0.01
N THR A 56 15.31 0.76 0.99
CA THR A 56 15.19 -0.70 0.95
C THR A 56 13.73 -1.11 0.95
N VAL A 57 13.45 -2.29 0.43
CA VAL A 57 12.09 -2.83 0.41
C VAL A 57 12.07 -4.29 0.82
N ASP A 58 11.05 -4.62 1.61
CA ASP A 58 10.56 -5.97 1.86
C ASP A 58 9.28 -6.16 1.04
N ILE A 59 9.18 -7.27 0.33
CA ILE A 59 7.98 -7.62 -0.43
C ILE A 59 7.42 -8.92 0.13
N VAL A 60 6.22 -8.85 0.67
CA VAL A 60 5.44 -9.98 1.16
C VAL A 60 4.23 -10.13 0.26
N THR A 61 4.01 -11.33 -0.26
CA THR A 61 2.75 -11.69 -0.94
C THR A 61 1.98 -12.70 -0.12
N PHE A 62 0.67 -12.66 -0.18
CA PHE A 62 -0.17 -13.55 0.60
C PHE A 62 -1.43 -14.00 -0.14
N ASP A 63 -1.84 -15.22 0.17
CA ASP A 63 -3.13 -15.82 -0.13
C ASP A 63 -3.63 -16.51 1.15
N THR A 64 -3.73 -17.83 1.20
CA THR A 64 -3.84 -18.65 2.42
C THR A 64 -2.50 -18.85 3.11
N GLU A 65 -1.41 -18.55 2.41
CA GLU A 65 -0.03 -18.61 2.87
C GLU A 65 0.62 -17.25 2.74
N VAL A 66 1.57 -16.95 3.63
CA VAL A 66 2.36 -15.71 3.62
C VAL A 66 3.76 -16.03 3.08
N GLU A 67 4.20 -15.31 2.07
CA GLU A 67 5.50 -15.52 1.43
C GLU A 67 6.31 -14.21 1.39
N LEU A 68 7.50 -14.24 1.98
CA LEU A 68 8.48 -13.18 1.87
C LEU A 68 9.27 -13.36 0.57
N GLN A 69 9.06 -12.51 -0.42
CA GLN A 69 9.75 -12.56 -1.71
C GLN A 69 11.17 -12.00 -1.64
N CYS A 70 11.36 -10.93 -0.90
CA CYS A 70 12.67 -10.34 -0.62
C CYS A 70 12.61 -9.56 0.69
N SER A 71 13.76 -9.39 1.34
CA SER A 71 13.90 -8.61 2.56
C SER A 71 15.10 -7.69 2.48
N MET A 72 14.91 -6.42 2.86
CA MET A 72 15.93 -5.37 2.92
C MET A 72 16.74 -5.19 1.61
N VAL A 73 16.11 -5.51 0.47
CA VAL A 73 16.72 -5.36 -0.85
C VAL A 73 16.72 -3.88 -1.25
N ASP A 74 17.78 -3.43 -1.95
CA ASP A 74 17.78 -2.09 -2.55
C ASP A 74 16.56 -1.95 -3.47
N ILE A 75 15.81 -0.86 -3.32
CA ILE A 75 14.55 -0.66 -4.02
C ILE A 75 14.71 -0.71 -5.55
N ALA A 76 15.90 -0.33 -6.09
CA ALA A 76 16.19 -0.40 -7.51
C ALA A 76 16.33 -1.84 -8.05
N GLU A 77 16.66 -2.78 -7.16
CA GLU A 77 16.84 -4.20 -7.52
C GLU A 77 15.56 -5.02 -7.31
N ALA A 78 14.59 -4.48 -6.56
CA ALA A 78 13.37 -5.19 -6.22
C ALA A 78 12.47 -5.44 -7.44
N ARG A 79 11.85 -6.62 -7.50
CA ARG A 79 10.93 -7.00 -8.57
C ARG A 79 9.65 -7.62 -7.99
N ILE A 80 8.52 -7.09 -8.42
CA ILE A 80 7.21 -7.57 -8.02
C ILE A 80 6.86 -8.85 -8.79
N ARG A 81 6.50 -9.91 -8.06
CA ARG A 81 5.96 -11.14 -8.64
C ARG A 81 4.60 -11.42 -8.00
N LEU A 82 3.64 -11.76 -8.83
CA LEU A 82 2.28 -12.02 -8.37
C LEU A 82 1.71 -13.23 -9.11
N GLU A 83 1.39 -14.29 -8.38
CA GLU A 83 0.78 -15.51 -8.90
C GLU A 83 -0.55 -15.77 -8.19
N PRO A 84 -1.68 -15.25 -8.73
CA PRO A 84 -2.97 -15.31 -8.06
C PRO A 84 -3.49 -16.71 -7.84
N ARG A 85 -3.76 -17.06 -6.56
CA ARG A 85 -4.30 -18.36 -6.11
C ARG A 85 -4.94 -18.24 -4.72
N GLY A 86 -5.67 -19.27 -4.30
CA GLY A 86 -6.14 -19.41 -2.92
C GLY A 86 -7.16 -18.36 -2.47
N SER A 87 -7.26 -18.19 -1.16
CA SER A 87 -8.14 -17.26 -0.44
C SER A 87 -7.33 -16.15 0.22
N THR A 88 -7.97 -15.28 1.00
CA THR A 88 -7.35 -14.06 1.53
C THR A 88 -7.16 -14.15 3.04
N ALA A 89 -5.93 -14.43 3.52
CA ALA A 89 -5.55 -14.45 4.94
C ALA A 89 -4.87 -13.12 5.33
N LEU A 90 -5.60 -12.02 5.20
CA LEU A 90 -5.08 -10.65 5.40
C LEU A 90 -4.53 -10.41 6.80
N HIS A 91 -5.24 -10.87 7.85
CA HIS A 91 -4.80 -10.64 9.22
C HIS A 91 -3.51 -11.42 9.52
N ASP A 92 -3.41 -12.66 9.05
CA ASP A 92 -2.20 -13.47 9.22
C ASP A 92 -1.01 -12.84 8.49
N ALA A 93 -1.24 -12.35 7.26
CA ALA A 93 -0.23 -11.67 6.48
C ALA A 93 0.29 -10.40 7.16
N LEU A 94 -0.61 -9.55 7.66
CA LEU A 94 -0.24 -8.33 8.37
C LEU A 94 0.49 -8.63 9.68
N GLY A 95 0.01 -9.60 10.44
CA GLY A 95 0.65 -10.00 11.68
C GLY A 95 2.08 -10.47 11.49
N ASP A 96 2.31 -11.38 10.54
CA ASP A 96 3.64 -11.90 10.22
C ASP A 96 4.55 -10.83 9.61
N ALA A 97 4.04 -10.09 8.61
CA ALA A 97 4.84 -9.11 7.88
C ALA A 97 5.31 -7.96 8.80
N ILE A 98 4.41 -7.36 9.60
CA ILE A 98 4.75 -6.28 10.52
C ILE A 98 5.73 -6.76 11.58
N THR A 99 5.51 -7.96 12.15
CA THR A 99 6.39 -8.51 13.19
C THR A 99 7.77 -8.86 12.63
N GLY A 100 7.82 -9.54 11.49
CA GLY A 100 9.07 -9.93 10.84
C GLY A 100 9.88 -8.72 10.37
N PHE A 101 9.23 -7.74 9.77
CA PHE A 101 9.87 -6.50 9.33
C PHE A 101 10.42 -5.69 10.50
N GLY A 102 9.64 -5.56 11.59
CA GLY A 102 10.11 -4.91 12.80
C GLY A 102 11.35 -5.58 13.39
N ALA A 103 11.36 -6.90 13.48
CA ALA A 103 12.52 -7.66 13.95
C ALA A 103 13.75 -7.47 13.04
N ALA A 104 13.56 -7.39 11.71
CA ALA A 104 14.64 -7.13 10.78
C ALA A 104 15.23 -5.71 10.96
N LEU A 105 14.38 -4.70 11.16
CA LEU A 105 14.81 -3.32 11.43
C LEU A 105 15.54 -3.19 12.78
N ASP A 106 15.05 -3.86 13.83
CA ASP A 106 15.66 -3.86 15.15
C ASP A 106 17.05 -4.52 15.18
N ALA A 107 17.27 -5.50 14.30
CA ALA A 107 18.56 -6.16 14.14
C ALA A 107 19.62 -5.28 13.46
N LEU A 108 19.22 -4.18 12.82
CA LEU A 108 20.17 -3.25 12.19
C LEU A 108 20.97 -2.47 13.24
N PRO A 109 22.27 -2.22 12.99
CA PRO A 109 23.01 -1.24 13.76
C PRO A 109 22.30 0.13 13.73
N GLU A 110 22.36 0.88 14.80
CA GLU A 110 21.70 2.19 14.93
C GLU A 110 22.00 3.12 13.74
N THR A 111 23.24 3.12 13.29
CA THR A 111 23.70 3.92 12.13
C THR A 111 23.12 3.47 10.77
N ALA A 112 22.52 2.29 10.71
CA ALA A 112 21.90 1.73 9.51
C ALA A 112 20.38 1.74 9.55
N ARG A 113 19.77 2.09 10.69
CA ARG A 113 18.32 2.16 10.83
C ARG A 113 17.72 3.21 9.89
N PRO A 114 16.54 2.94 9.32
CA PRO A 114 15.86 3.91 8.47
C PRO A 114 15.32 5.08 9.31
N ASP A 115 15.30 6.26 8.69
CA ASP A 115 14.68 7.46 9.24
C ASP A 115 13.17 7.46 8.99
N VAL A 116 12.73 6.78 7.92
CA VAL A 116 11.34 6.67 7.51
C VAL A 116 11.00 5.21 7.26
N VAL A 117 9.92 4.75 7.87
CA VAL A 117 9.38 3.40 7.67
C VAL A 117 7.95 3.50 7.15
N GLN A 118 7.66 2.85 6.03
CA GLN A 118 6.34 2.84 5.42
C GLN A 118 5.87 1.41 5.17
N VAL A 119 4.61 1.15 5.47
CA VAL A 119 3.93 -0.12 5.20
C VAL A 119 2.78 0.13 4.25
N VAL A 120 2.79 -0.52 3.10
CA VAL A 120 1.73 -0.44 2.09
C VAL A 120 1.06 -1.78 1.96
N VAL A 121 -0.24 -1.80 2.14
CA VAL A 121 -1.09 -2.99 2.00
C VAL A 121 -1.98 -2.83 0.79
N VAL A 122 -1.97 -3.83 -0.09
CA VAL A 122 -2.82 -3.86 -1.29
C VAL A 122 -3.60 -5.16 -1.31
N THR A 123 -4.93 -5.08 -1.37
CA THR A 123 -5.82 -6.24 -1.45
C THR A 123 -7.06 -5.92 -2.30
N ASP A 124 -7.58 -6.90 -3.01
CA ASP A 124 -8.87 -6.82 -3.71
C ASP A 124 -9.94 -7.72 -3.06
N GLY A 125 -9.57 -8.43 -1.99
CA GLY A 125 -10.40 -9.41 -1.30
C GLY A 125 -10.77 -9.04 0.11
N HIS A 126 -11.89 -9.62 0.58
CA HIS A 126 -12.24 -9.59 2.00
C HIS A 126 -11.48 -10.67 2.75
N GLU A 127 -11.05 -10.36 3.97
CA GLU A 127 -10.52 -11.34 4.91
C GLU A 127 -11.46 -12.57 5.04
N ASN A 128 -10.94 -13.76 4.79
CA ASN A 128 -11.74 -14.97 4.84
C ASN A 128 -10.97 -16.26 5.22
N ALA A 129 -9.66 -16.17 5.48
CA ALA A 129 -8.82 -17.36 5.66
C ALA A 129 -7.84 -17.30 6.84
N SER A 130 -7.71 -16.16 7.54
CA SER A 130 -6.80 -16.02 8.68
C SER A 130 -7.18 -16.92 9.85
N ARG A 131 -6.15 -17.46 10.52
CA ARG A 131 -6.30 -18.41 11.63
C ARG A 131 -5.45 -18.05 12.85
N ARG A 132 -4.41 -17.20 12.70
CA ARG A 132 -3.42 -16.89 13.73
C ARG A 132 -3.65 -15.53 14.37
N TYR A 133 -4.02 -14.55 13.56
CA TYR A 133 -4.26 -13.18 14.01
C TYR A 133 -5.71 -12.79 13.81
N SER A 134 -6.27 -12.14 14.81
CA SER A 134 -7.55 -11.43 14.74
C SER A 134 -7.35 -9.99 14.27
N ALA A 135 -8.42 -9.35 13.80
CA ALA A 135 -8.40 -7.91 13.48
C ALA A 135 -7.93 -7.04 14.65
N ALA A 136 -8.31 -7.40 15.89
CA ALA A 136 -7.91 -6.67 17.09
C ALA A 136 -6.40 -6.76 17.35
N GLN A 137 -5.78 -7.93 17.16
CA GLN A 137 -4.34 -8.10 17.31
C GLN A 137 -3.55 -7.36 16.22
N VAL A 138 -4.04 -7.39 14.96
CA VAL A 138 -3.44 -6.59 13.88
C VAL A 138 -3.53 -5.09 14.19
N ARG A 139 -4.69 -4.63 14.65
CA ARG A 139 -4.89 -3.25 15.06
C ARG A 139 -3.88 -2.82 16.15
N GLU A 140 -3.72 -3.63 17.17
CA GLU A 140 -2.76 -3.35 18.25
C GLU A 140 -1.33 -3.26 17.73
N LEU A 141 -0.94 -4.14 16.79
CA LEU A 141 0.37 -4.10 16.14
C LEU A 141 0.55 -2.79 15.35
N VAL A 142 -0.41 -2.42 14.51
CA VAL A 142 -0.36 -1.19 13.69
C VAL A 142 -0.27 0.04 14.58
N GLU A 143 -1.20 0.18 15.55
CA GLU A 143 -1.24 1.34 16.46
C GLU A 143 0.04 1.46 17.30
N ARG A 144 0.63 0.33 17.70
CA ARG A 144 1.91 0.31 18.43
C ARG A 144 3.05 0.82 17.54
N GLN A 145 3.18 0.33 16.31
CA GLN A 145 4.26 0.77 15.41
C GLN A 145 4.13 2.25 15.04
N GLN A 146 2.91 2.73 14.84
CA GLN A 146 2.65 4.16 14.60
C GLN A 146 3.07 5.02 15.79
N ARG A 147 2.63 4.64 17.01
CA ARG A 147 2.85 5.43 18.23
C ARG A 147 4.30 5.40 18.70
N ASP A 148 4.91 4.21 18.72
CA ASP A 148 6.19 3.98 19.39
C ASP A 148 7.37 4.15 18.43
N HIS A 149 7.17 3.98 17.13
CA HIS A 149 8.22 4.00 16.10
C HIS A 149 7.94 4.96 14.94
N GLY A 150 6.79 5.63 14.91
CA GLY A 150 6.45 6.60 13.86
C GLY A 150 6.26 5.97 12.47
N TRP A 151 5.92 4.68 12.40
CA TRP A 151 5.69 4.05 11.10
C TRP A 151 4.45 4.62 10.42
N GLU A 152 4.54 4.80 9.11
CA GLU A 152 3.42 5.23 8.29
C GLU A 152 2.77 4.05 7.59
N PHE A 153 1.44 3.98 7.63
CA PHE A 153 0.68 2.87 7.10
C PHE A 153 -0.31 3.33 6.02
N VAL A 154 -0.36 2.60 4.91
CA VAL A 154 -1.28 2.83 3.78
C VAL A 154 -2.08 1.57 3.51
N PHE A 155 -3.38 1.70 3.37
CA PHE A 155 -4.29 0.61 3.01
C PHE A 155 -5.01 0.88 1.69
N LEU A 156 -4.78 0.04 0.70
CA LEU A 156 -5.41 0.10 -0.61
C LEU A 156 -6.30 -1.13 -0.80
N GLY A 157 -7.60 -0.91 -0.88
CA GLY A 157 -8.58 -2.00 -1.03
C GLY A 157 -9.42 -1.86 -2.29
N ALA A 158 -9.56 -2.94 -3.06
CA ALA A 158 -10.40 -2.96 -4.24
C ALA A 158 -11.78 -3.56 -3.96
N GLY A 159 -12.82 -2.94 -4.48
CA GLY A 159 -14.19 -3.47 -4.44
C GLY A 159 -14.81 -3.58 -3.04
N GLN A 160 -14.18 -3.00 -2.02
CA GLN A 160 -14.62 -2.97 -0.63
C GLN A 160 -14.53 -1.54 -0.08
N ASP A 161 -15.14 -1.31 1.08
CA ASP A 161 -14.89 -0.07 1.83
C ASP A 161 -13.51 -0.15 2.50
N ALA A 162 -12.47 0.25 1.78
CA ALA A 162 -11.10 0.22 2.25
C ALA A 162 -10.87 1.13 3.46
N VAL A 163 -11.56 2.26 3.52
CA VAL A 163 -11.48 3.19 4.66
C VAL A 163 -12.02 2.51 5.92
N LEU A 164 -13.17 1.85 5.83
CA LEU A 164 -13.74 1.13 6.97
C LEU A 164 -12.87 -0.06 7.39
N THR A 165 -12.38 -0.84 6.41
CA THR A 165 -11.51 -2.00 6.68
C THR A 165 -10.19 -1.55 7.28
N GLY A 166 -9.51 -0.56 6.69
CA GLY A 166 -8.28 0.00 7.21
C GLY A 166 -8.43 0.55 8.63
N THR A 167 -9.49 1.32 8.90
CA THR A 167 -9.76 1.86 10.23
C THR A 167 -9.97 0.77 11.29
N ARG A 168 -10.63 -0.34 10.94
CA ARG A 168 -10.78 -1.50 11.82
C ARG A 168 -9.43 -2.14 12.17
N LEU A 169 -8.48 -2.07 11.27
CA LEU A 169 -7.12 -2.59 11.43
C LEU A 169 -6.13 -1.55 11.98
N GLY A 170 -6.59 -0.36 12.37
CA GLY A 170 -5.76 0.69 12.97
C GLY A 170 -5.08 1.64 11.99
N PHE A 171 -5.39 1.54 10.69
CA PHE A 171 -4.89 2.49 9.69
C PHE A 171 -5.66 3.81 9.75
N ASP A 172 -4.98 4.91 9.49
CA ASP A 172 -5.64 6.21 9.37
C ASP A 172 -6.62 6.21 8.17
N ALA A 173 -7.82 6.77 8.37
CA ALA A 173 -8.78 6.92 7.29
C ALA A 173 -8.21 7.74 6.11
N GLY A 174 -7.34 8.73 6.40
CA GLY A 174 -6.67 9.56 5.42
C GLY A 174 -5.62 8.84 4.58
N SER A 175 -5.01 7.77 5.10
CA SER A 175 -4.06 6.91 4.39
C SER A 175 -4.70 5.62 3.86
N SER A 176 -6.03 5.54 3.86
CA SER A 176 -6.77 4.43 3.29
C SER A 176 -7.52 4.87 2.03
N MET A 177 -7.47 4.07 0.97
CA MET A 177 -8.12 4.40 -0.31
C MET A 177 -8.79 3.17 -0.92
N THR A 178 -10.04 3.33 -1.36
CA THR A 178 -10.74 2.34 -2.16
C THR A 178 -10.41 2.57 -3.64
N PHE A 179 -10.08 1.51 -4.36
CA PHE A 179 -9.92 1.53 -5.81
C PHE A 179 -10.81 0.48 -6.47
N THR A 180 -11.00 0.57 -7.77
CA THR A 180 -11.73 -0.45 -8.51
C THR A 180 -10.74 -1.42 -9.16
N ALA A 181 -10.99 -2.74 -9.06
CA ALA A 181 -10.16 -3.78 -9.67
C ALA A 181 -10.33 -3.82 -11.20
N LYS A 182 -9.84 -2.77 -11.88
CA LYS A 182 -9.77 -2.64 -13.33
C LYS A 182 -8.47 -1.97 -13.74
N SER A 183 -7.94 -2.35 -14.89
CA SER A 183 -6.68 -1.86 -15.47
C SER A 183 -6.50 -0.34 -15.39
N GLU A 184 -7.46 0.42 -15.87
CA GLU A 184 -7.37 1.89 -15.94
C GLU A 184 -7.27 2.55 -14.56
N GLN A 185 -7.84 1.93 -13.52
CA GLN A 185 -7.88 2.49 -12.17
C GLN A 185 -6.74 2.01 -11.28
N VAL A 186 -6.15 0.87 -11.60
CA VAL A 186 -4.88 0.46 -10.99
C VAL A 186 -3.79 1.49 -11.30
N GLY A 187 -3.77 2.07 -12.51
CA GLY A 187 -2.87 3.16 -12.86
C GLY A 187 -3.04 4.39 -11.95
N GLY A 188 -4.26 4.90 -11.82
CA GLY A 188 -4.56 6.04 -10.95
C GLY A 188 -4.26 5.78 -9.46
N MET A 189 -4.55 4.56 -8.98
CA MET A 189 -4.18 4.13 -7.63
C MET A 189 -2.65 4.12 -7.45
N SER A 190 -1.91 3.61 -8.42
CA SER A 190 -0.45 3.54 -8.37
C SER A 190 0.21 4.92 -8.41
N ASP A 191 -0.34 5.86 -9.19
CA ASP A 191 0.12 7.26 -9.22
C ASP A 191 -0.10 7.94 -7.86
N ALA A 192 -1.30 7.77 -7.27
CA ALA A 192 -1.62 8.30 -5.94
C ALA A 192 -0.71 7.69 -4.85
N LEU A 193 -0.46 6.38 -4.92
CA LEU A 193 0.47 5.70 -4.01
C LEU A 193 1.90 6.23 -4.18
N SER A 194 2.39 6.37 -5.42
CA SER A 194 3.72 6.88 -5.71
C SER A 194 3.94 8.28 -5.15
N ARG A 195 2.94 9.17 -5.31
CA ARG A 195 2.94 10.50 -4.70
C ARG A 195 2.98 10.40 -3.17
N TYR A 196 2.09 9.60 -2.57
CA TYR A 196 2.01 9.44 -1.12
C TYR A 196 3.36 8.99 -0.53
N VAL A 197 3.92 7.90 -1.06
CA VAL A 197 5.21 7.35 -0.61
C VAL A 197 6.34 8.39 -0.76
N THR A 198 6.35 9.15 -1.87
CA THR A 198 7.32 10.23 -2.10
C THR A 198 7.22 11.33 -1.04
N ASP A 199 6.00 11.76 -0.73
CA ASP A 199 5.77 12.85 0.20
C ASP A 199 6.14 12.47 1.64
N VAL A 200 5.84 11.23 2.04
CA VAL A 200 6.25 10.69 3.35
C VAL A 200 7.79 10.62 3.45
N ARG A 201 8.49 10.17 2.39
CA ARG A 201 9.96 10.17 2.34
C ARG A 201 10.57 11.56 2.53
N ARG A 202 9.83 12.62 2.21
CA ARG A 202 10.23 14.03 2.41
C ARG A 202 9.79 14.58 3.77
N TYR A 203 9.45 13.72 4.73
CA TYR A 203 8.93 14.09 6.05
C TYR A 203 7.65 14.95 6.00
N LYS A 204 6.86 14.80 4.94
CA LYS A 204 5.56 15.44 4.83
C LYS A 204 4.47 14.42 5.12
N LYS A 205 3.91 14.45 6.32
CA LYS A 205 2.71 13.65 6.61
C LYS A 205 1.64 14.02 5.59
N GLN A 206 1.17 13.03 4.84
CA GLN A 206 0.22 13.23 3.75
C GLN A 206 -1.03 12.40 3.97
N LEU A 207 -2.07 12.84 3.31
CA LEU A 207 -3.34 12.11 3.18
C LEU A 207 -3.63 12.00 1.69
N PHE A 208 -4.32 10.94 1.28
CA PHE A 208 -4.82 10.87 -0.09
C PHE A 208 -5.76 12.04 -0.38
N LEU A 209 -5.53 12.72 -1.48
CA LEU A 209 -6.37 13.83 -1.90
C LEU A 209 -7.79 13.33 -2.22
N GLU A 210 -8.78 14.17 -1.96
CA GLU A 210 -10.18 13.80 -2.26
C GLU A 210 -10.38 13.52 -3.76
N ALA A 211 -9.67 14.23 -4.63
CA ALA A 211 -9.66 13.97 -6.07
C ALA A 211 -9.09 12.60 -6.43
N GLU A 212 -8.03 12.15 -5.76
CA GLU A 212 -7.44 10.82 -5.95
C GLU A 212 -8.41 9.72 -5.51
N ARG A 213 -9.08 9.91 -4.37
CA ARG A 213 -10.10 8.99 -3.88
C ARG A 213 -11.29 8.90 -4.83
N ARG A 214 -11.73 10.05 -5.38
CA ARG A 214 -12.80 10.08 -6.38
C ARG A 214 -12.40 9.37 -7.65
N ALA A 215 -11.23 9.67 -8.21
CA ALA A 215 -10.75 9.02 -9.42
C ALA A 215 -10.63 7.50 -9.26
N ALA A 216 -10.21 7.03 -8.08
CA ALA A 216 -10.14 5.61 -7.76
C ALA A 216 -11.52 4.94 -7.55
N ALA A 217 -12.55 5.69 -7.14
CA ALA A 217 -13.88 5.19 -6.76
C ALA A 217 -14.97 5.40 -7.82
N GLU A 218 -14.86 6.43 -8.69
CA GLU A 218 -15.95 6.91 -9.56
C GLU A 218 -16.58 5.87 -10.50
N GLU A 219 -15.92 4.76 -10.74
CA GLU A 219 -16.50 3.71 -11.55
C GLU A 219 -17.22 2.62 -10.75
N ALA A 220 -16.97 2.52 -9.44
CA ALA A 220 -17.74 1.61 -8.60
C ALA A 220 -19.22 2.00 -8.56
N ASP A 221 -19.50 3.31 -8.50
CA ASP A 221 -20.86 3.84 -8.45
C ASP A 221 -21.56 3.75 -9.82
N ARG A 222 -20.87 3.96 -10.94
CA ARG A 222 -21.45 3.78 -12.27
C ARG A 222 -21.91 2.35 -12.50
N ARG A 223 -21.15 1.35 -12.07
CA ARG A 223 -21.52 -0.07 -12.24
C ARG A 223 -22.65 -0.51 -11.33
N ARG A 224 -22.74 0.03 -10.13
CA ARG A 224 -23.88 -0.22 -9.27
C ARG A 224 -25.16 0.27 -9.95
N ALA A 225 -25.13 1.48 -10.49
CA ALA A 225 -26.25 2.05 -11.25
C ALA A 225 -26.57 1.29 -12.56
N ASP A 226 -25.57 0.72 -13.25
CA ASP A 226 -25.78 -0.06 -14.47
C ASP A 226 -26.29 -1.48 -14.17
N ARG A 227 -25.86 -2.09 -13.06
CA ARG A 227 -26.44 -3.38 -12.60
C ARG A 227 -27.88 -3.22 -12.15
N GLU A 228 -28.21 -2.14 -11.45
CA GLU A 228 -29.58 -1.84 -11.01
C GLU A 228 -30.50 -1.54 -12.23
N ARG A 229 -29.96 -0.96 -13.32
CA ARG A 229 -30.69 -0.76 -14.57
C ARG A 229 -30.84 -2.03 -15.40
N GLY A 230 -29.83 -2.91 -15.44
CA GLY A 230 -29.86 -4.17 -16.21
C GLY A 230 -30.80 -5.23 -15.63
N THR A 231 -31.05 -5.21 -14.33
CA THR A 231 -32.00 -6.14 -13.66
C THR A 231 -33.47 -5.76 -13.83
N THR A 232 -33.77 -4.54 -14.25
CA THR A 232 -35.17 -4.09 -14.49
C THR A 232 -35.68 -4.44 -15.88
N ASP A 233 -34.81 -4.76 -16.83
CA ASP A 233 -35.21 -5.03 -18.22
C ASP A 233 -35.53 -6.52 -18.51
N GLU A 234 -35.05 -7.45 -17.66
CA GLU A 234 -35.36 -8.88 -17.81
C GLU A 234 -36.71 -9.32 -17.22
N THR A 235 -37.38 -8.46 -16.44
CA THR A 235 -38.65 -8.80 -15.78
C THR A 235 -39.90 -8.43 -16.59
N THR A 236 -39.77 -7.76 -17.75
CA THR A 236 -40.93 -7.30 -18.54
C THR A 236 -41.13 -8.06 -19.86
N GLY A 237 -40.35 -9.11 -20.14
CA GLY A 237 -40.39 -9.87 -21.43
C GLY A 237 -41.12 -11.24 -21.40
N GLY A 238 -41.94 -11.52 -20.39
CA GLY A 238 -42.58 -12.84 -20.27
C GLY A 238 -44.08 -12.81 -20.13
N ALA A 239 -44.81 -12.26 -21.10
CA ALA A 239 -46.25 -12.49 -21.21
C ALA A 239 -46.70 -12.22 -22.66
N ARG A 240 -46.64 -13.25 -23.50
CA ARG A 240 -47.60 -13.51 -24.62
C ARG A 240 -47.53 -14.97 -25.02
#